data_c72606e90263a54e6b2c199898c17bb4
#
_entry.id   c72606e90263a54e6b2c199898c17bb4
#
_cell.length_a   1.000
_cell.length_b   1.000
_cell.length_c   1.000
_cell.angle_alpha   90.00
_cell.angle_beta   90.00
_cell.angle_gamma   90.00
#
_symmetry.space_group_name_H-M   'P 1'
#
loop_
_entity.id
_entity.type
_entity.pdbx_description
1 polymer ?
#
loop_
_entity_poly.entity_id
_entity_poly.type
_entity_poly.pdbx_seq_one_letter_code
_entity_poly.pdbx_strand_id
1 'polypeptide(L)'
;MNSIFPFNDYIDLEFYLYEDNEYKKVLVNLLELTKYIKASKFYFGDYYNDKLGDFNEDKLNEVLNCNWDKYENYFLTLHGIKNQFFNLRISPFLKEVSVAKVRIHKAIFEKNKIKILDKCNNISEYSSTMYGFADASVSNPYFYKGYGQIKFGAHWLTWYGEWALQYFKDKHIEEIKDNSYDFVKKETFIRSQLYVSPWKYRSKQFHKTYRNFMRKVKIEDIVLEYNKKHEFSEIEKKN
;
A
#
# COMPACT_ATOMS: atom_id res chain seq x y z
N MET A 1 -19.34 -20.98 19.51
CA MET A 1 -18.15 -21.28 18.66
C MET A 1 -17.32 -20.00 18.58
N ASN A 2 -16.24 -19.93 19.33
CA ASN A 2 -15.32 -18.81 19.27
C ASN A 2 -14.48 -18.97 17.99
N SER A 3 -14.69 -18.09 17.02
CA SER A 3 -13.81 -18.02 15.84
C SER A 3 -12.43 -17.56 16.29
N ILE A 4 -11.55 -18.50 16.46
CA ILE A 4 -10.13 -18.27 16.71
C ILE A 4 -9.52 -17.84 15.36
N PHE A 5 -9.67 -16.57 15.01
CA PHE A 5 -8.89 -15.98 13.94
C PHE A 5 -7.91 -14.98 14.54
N PRO A 6 -6.62 -15.29 14.58
CA PRO A 6 -5.57 -14.42 15.12
C PRO A 6 -5.19 -13.30 14.14
N PHE A 7 -6.15 -12.74 13.40
CA PHE A 7 -5.90 -11.78 12.32
C PHE A 7 -5.55 -10.35 12.77
N ASN A 8 -5.43 -10.13 14.08
CA ASN A 8 -5.35 -8.78 14.64
C ASN A 8 -3.94 -8.29 14.98
N ASP A 9 -2.93 -9.08 14.66
CA ASP A 9 -1.55 -8.82 15.07
C ASP A 9 -0.64 -8.39 13.91
N TYR A 10 -1.23 -7.90 12.80
CA TYR A 10 -0.45 -7.46 11.65
C TYR A 10 -0.86 -6.07 11.18
N ILE A 11 0.09 -5.35 10.63
CA ILE A 11 -0.16 -4.18 9.80
C ILE A 11 0.23 -4.53 8.36
N ASP A 12 -0.63 -4.17 7.43
CA ASP A 12 -0.37 -4.24 6.00
C ASP A 12 0.03 -2.84 5.52
N LEU A 13 1.17 -2.75 4.87
CA LEU A 13 1.62 -1.61 4.08
C LEU A 13 1.42 -1.98 2.62
N GLU A 14 0.74 -1.15 1.86
CA GLU A 14 0.50 -1.41 0.45
C GLU A 14 0.82 -0.14 -0.35
N PHE A 15 1.64 -0.26 -1.39
CA PHE A 15 2.05 0.83 -2.27
C PHE A 15 1.73 0.48 -3.71
N TYR A 16 1.20 1.45 -4.41
CA TYR A 16 0.93 1.42 -5.85
C TYR A 16 1.96 2.28 -6.54
N LEU A 17 2.66 1.70 -7.49
CA LEU A 17 3.82 2.27 -8.12
C LEU A 17 3.60 2.40 -9.62
N TYR A 18 4.05 3.52 -10.16
CA TYR A 18 4.15 3.75 -11.59
C TYR A 18 5.58 3.47 -12.06
N GLU A 19 5.74 2.87 -13.23
CA GLU A 19 7.04 2.56 -13.79
C GLU A 19 7.61 3.79 -14.51
N ASP A 20 8.51 4.49 -13.83
CA ASP A 20 9.26 5.64 -14.34
C ASP A 20 10.77 5.53 -14.00
N ASN A 21 11.52 6.58 -14.23
CA ASN A 21 12.97 6.62 -14.00
C ASN A 21 13.36 6.40 -12.51
N GLU A 22 12.45 6.61 -11.57
CA GLU A 22 12.69 6.43 -10.13
C GLU A 22 12.23 5.07 -9.60
N TYR A 23 11.47 4.30 -10.40
CA TYR A 23 10.87 3.03 -10.01
C TYR A 23 11.86 2.08 -9.33
N LYS A 24 13.07 1.92 -9.89
CA LYS A 24 14.11 1.06 -9.31
C LYS A 24 14.55 1.53 -7.92
N LYS A 25 14.64 2.84 -7.70
CA LYS A 25 14.98 3.42 -6.39
C LYS A 25 13.89 3.13 -5.36
N VAL A 26 12.62 3.23 -5.78
CA VAL A 26 11.47 2.89 -4.93
C VAL A 26 11.49 1.43 -4.54
N LEU A 27 11.75 0.52 -5.49
CA LEU A 27 11.85 -0.91 -5.22
C LEU A 27 12.94 -1.23 -4.20
N VAL A 28 14.14 -0.65 -4.35
CA VAL A 28 15.23 -0.82 -3.38
C VAL A 28 14.79 -0.38 -1.98
N ASN A 29 14.14 0.78 -1.87
CA ASN A 29 13.64 1.29 -0.58
C ASN A 29 12.53 0.41 0.01
N LEU A 30 11.64 -0.14 -0.81
CA LEU A 30 10.61 -1.08 -0.37
C LEU A 30 11.22 -2.38 0.14
N LEU A 31 12.24 -2.90 -0.56
CA LEU A 31 12.93 -4.12 -0.17
C LEU A 31 13.67 -3.98 1.16
N GLU A 32 14.10 -2.77 1.53
CA GLU A 32 14.64 -2.55 2.88
C GLU A 32 13.62 -2.78 4.01
N LEU A 33 12.32 -2.74 3.73
CA LEU A 33 11.29 -3.12 4.69
C LEU A 33 11.28 -4.62 4.99
N THR A 34 11.87 -5.43 4.11
CA THR A 34 11.94 -6.89 4.28
C THR A 34 12.78 -7.33 5.47
N LYS A 35 13.72 -6.50 5.92
CA LYS A 35 14.48 -6.74 7.16
C LYS A 35 13.59 -6.90 8.40
N TYR A 36 12.40 -6.27 8.39
CA TYR A 36 11.46 -6.38 9.50
C TYR A 36 10.65 -7.66 9.49
N ILE A 37 10.50 -8.32 8.33
CA ILE A 37 9.78 -9.59 8.21
C ILE A 37 10.67 -10.81 8.46
N LYS A 38 12.00 -10.66 8.51
CA LYS A 38 12.96 -11.77 8.64
C LYS A 38 12.70 -12.85 7.60
N ALA A 39 12.80 -12.47 6.33
CA ALA A 39 12.54 -13.37 5.21
C ALA A 39 13.40 -14.64 5.30
N SER A 40 12.78 -15.80 5.08
CA SER A 40 13.43 -17.10 5.06
C SER A 40 13.13 -17.89 3.78
N LYS A 41 12.08 -17.51 3.07
CA LYS A 41 11.67 -18.13 1.81
C LYS A 41 11.48 -17.06 0.75
N PHE A 42 11.73 -17.46 -0.48
CA PHE A 42 11.79 -16.58 -1.63
C PHE A 42 11.17 -17.24 -2.86
N TYR A 43 10.41 -16.47 -3.61
CA TYR A 43 9.95 -16.83 -4.96
C TYR A 43 10.06 -15.60 -5.86
N PHE A 44 10.52 -15.85 -7.08
CA PHE A 44 10.50 -14.87 -8.16
C PHE A 44 10.19 -15.58 -9.48
N GLY A 45 9.23 -15.08 -10.25
CA GLY A 45 8.84 -15.67 -11.53
C GLY A 45 7.51 -15.14 -12.05
N ASP A 46 7.10 -15.64 -13.21
CA ASP A 46 5.92 -15.20 -13.96
C ASP A 46 4.60 -15.60 -13.30
N TYR A 47 4.58 -16.71 -12.57
CA TYR A 47 3.38 -17.20 -11.89
C TYR A 47 3.70 -17.51 -10.44
N TYR A 48 2.71 -17.27 -9.57
CA TYR A 48 2.81 -17.73 -8.20
C TYR A 48 2.98 -19.25 -8.18
N ASN A 49 4.10 -19.70 -7.64
CA ASN A 49 4.43 -21.08 -7.48
C ASN A 49 4.64 -21.38 -5.99
N ASP A 50 3.99 -22.41 -5.46
CA ASP A 50 4.13 -22.79 -4.05
C ASP A 50 5.53 -23.31 -3.68
N LYS A 51 6.38 -23.57 -4.67
CA LYS A 51 7.77 -23.98 -4.44
C LYS A 51 8.65 -22.77 -4.13
N LEU A 52 8.54 -22.30 -2.91
CA LEU A 52 9.42 -21.26 -2.38
C LEU A 52 10.83 -21.85 -2.15
N GLY A 53 11.84 -21.21 -2.74
CA GLY A 53 13.24 -21.49 -2.43
C GLY A 53 13.67 -20.85 -1.11
N ASP A 54 14.85 -21.20 -0.63
CA ASP A 54 15.45 -20.52 0.51
C ASP A 54 15.90 -19.11 0.09
N PHE A 55 15.61 -18.15 0.96
CA PHE A 55 16.00 -16.77 0.74
C PHE A 55 17.50 -16.60 0.99
N ASN A 56 18.17 -15.92 0.07
CA ASN A 56 19.47 -15.33 0.29
C ASN A 56 19.55 -13.94 -0.38
N GLU A 57 20.49 -13.11 0.08
CA GLU A 57 20.64 -11.74 -0.41
C GLU A 57 21.15 -11.69 -1.86
N ASP A 58 21.92 -12.69 -2.30
CA ASP A 58 22.43 -12.75 -3.68
C ASP A 58 21.28 -12.88 -4.68
N LYS A 59 20.29 -13.74 -4.38
CA LYS A 59 19.08 -13.88 -5.20
C LYS A 59 18.26 -12.61 -5.28
N LEU A 60 18.22 -11.84 -4.19
CA LEU A 60 17.55 -10.55 -4.20
C LEU A 60 18.28 -9.56 -5.12
N ASN A 61 19.61 -9.56 -5.07
CA ASN A 61 20.43 -8.73 -5.96
C ASN A 61 20.28 -9.15 -7.44
N GLU A 62 20.18 -10.45 -7.72
CA GLU A 62 19.88 -10.94 -9.06
C GLU A 62 18.54 -10.40 -9.57
N VAL A 63 17.50 -10.45 -8.75
CA VAL A 63 16.18 -9.89 -9.07
C VAL A 63 16.26 -8.40 -9.34
N LEU A 64 16.94 -7.62 -8.49
CA LEU A 64 17.07 -6.18 -8.65
C LEU A 64 17.83 -5.77 -9.92
N ASN A 65 18.70 -6.64 -10.41
CA ASN A 65 19.53 -6.40 -11.60
C ASN A 65 19.03 -7.13 -12.85
N CYS A 66 17.96 -7.92 -12.78
CA CYS A 66 17.39 -8.54 -13.95
C CYS A 66 16.74 -7.49 -14.87
N ASN A 67 16.68 -7.82 -16.16
CA ASN A 67 15.92 -7.02 -17.11
C ASN A 67 14.43 -7.37 -16.96
N TRP A 68 13.68 -6.49 -16.35
CA TRP A 68 12.26 -6.64 -16.03
C TRP A 68 11.38 -6.61 -17.28
N ASP A 69 11.85 -6.02 -18.39
CA ASP A 69 11.10 -5.92 -19.67
C ASP A 69 10.84 -7.29 -20.34
N LYS A 70 11.53 -8.33 -19.89
CA LYS A 70 11.41 -9.66 -20.49
C LYS A 70 10.20 -10.46 -20.01
N TYR A 71 9.49 -9.98 -19.03
CA TYR A 71 8.47 -10.76 -18.35
C TYR A 71 7.12 -10.07 -18.41
N GLU A 72 6.09 -10.80 -18.74
CA GLU A 72 4.73 -10.27 -18.87
C GLU A 72 4.02 -10.10 -17.51
N ASN A 73 4.41 -10.87 -16.50
CA ASN A 73 3.88 -10.78 -15.13
C ASN A 73 4.93 -11.24 -14.14
N TYR A 74 5.22 -10.41 -13.14
CA TYR A 74 6.15 -10.77 -12.09
C TYR A 74 5.51 -10.87 -10.74
N PHE A 75 5.95 -11.87 -10.01
CA PHE A 75 5.73 -11.98 -8.60
C PHE A 75 7.06 -12.15 -7.89
N LEU A 76 7.40 -11.20 -7.05
CA LEU A 76 8.44 -11.36 -6.04
C LEU A 76 7.75 -11.56 -4.71
N THR A 77 7.94 -12.71 -4.10
CA THR A 77 7.37 -13.01 -2.79
C THR A 77 8.46 -13.42 -1.82
N LEU A 78 8.52 -12.77 -0.68
CA LEU A 78 9.38 -13.13 0.44
C LEU A 78 8.49 -13.50 1.62
N HIS A 79 8.69 -14.68 2.19
CA HIS A 79 7.99 -15.11 3.38
C HIS A 79 8.94 -15.06 4.58
N GLY A 80 8.48 -14.41 5.62
CA GLY A 80 9.14 -14.33 6.91
C GLY A 80 8.47 -15.17 7.99
N ILE A 81 8.96 -15.05 9.21
CA ILE A 81 8.38 -15.72 10.38
C ILE A 81 6.97 -15.20 10.68
N LYS A 82 6.13 -16.03 11.32
CA LYS A 82 4.79 -15.63 11.80
C LYS A 82 3.90 -15.00 10.73
N ASN A 83 3.80 -15.61 9.55
CA ASN A 83 2.95 -15.14 8.45
C ASN A 83 3.21 -13.70 7.99
N GLN A 84 4.40 -13.18 8.23
CA GLN A 84 4.86 -11.95 7.63
C GLN A 84 5.28 -12.22 6.19
N PHE A 85 5.08 -11.26 5.32
CA PHE A 85 5.51 -11.38 3.94
C PHE A 85 5.79 -10.01 3.30
N PHE A 86 6.58 -10.03 2.25
CA PHE A 86 6.65 -9.01 1.23
C PHE A 86 6.16 -9.63 -0.08
N ASN A 87 5.31 -8.94 -0.79
CA ASN A 87 4.85 -9.32 -2.11
C ASN A 87 4.90 -8.11 -3.02
N LEU A 88 5.60 -8.24 -4.13
CA LEU A 88 5.58 -7.28 -5.22
C LEU A 88 4.94 -7.99 -6.41
N ARG A 89 3.89 -7.41 -6.94
CA ARG A 89 3.23 -7.83 -8.16
C ARG A 89 3.41 -6.74 -9.21
N ILE A 90 4.05 -7.10 -10.30
CA ILE A 90 4.10 -6.31 -11.52
C ILE A 90 3.20 -7.01 -12.52
N SER A 91 2.20 -6.33 -13.06
CA SER A 91 1.26 -6.92 -14.00
C SER A 91 1.02 -6.00 -15.18
N PRO A 92 1.34 -6.42 -16.40
CA PRO A 92 1.10 -5.64 -17.62
C PRO A 92 -0.40 -5.47 -17.89
N PHE A 93 -1.27 -6.37 -17.36
CA PHE A 93 -2.72 -6.19 -17.43
C PHE A 93 -3.20 -4.94 -16.67
N LEU A 94 -2.41 -4.43 -15.74
CA LEU A 94 -2.68 -3.21 -15.01
C LEU A 94 -2.03 -1.99 -15.66
N LYS A 95 -1.51 -2.14 -16.89
CA LYS A 95 -0.91 -1.06 -17.69
C LYS A 95 -0.12 -0.11 -16.77
N GLU A 96 1.09 -0.54 -16.37
CA GLU A 96 2.05 0.32 -15.68
C GLU A 96 1.86 0.48 -14.16
N VAL A 97 0.89 -0.16 -13.52
CA VAL A 97 0.73 -0.11 -12.06
C VAL A 97 1.24 -1.38 -11.40
N SER A 98 2.30 -1.25 -10.63
CA SER A 98 2.82 -2.31 -9.76
C SER A 98 2.28 -2.16 -8.35
N VAL A 99 2.09 -3.28 -7.66
CA VAL A 99 1.60 -3.29 -6.28
C VAL A 99 2.61 -3.97 -5.38
N ALA A 100 3.14 -3.23 -4.41
CA ALA A 100 3.98 -3.77 -3.36
C ALA A 100 3.21 -3.86 -2.05
N LYS A 101 3.23 -5.03 -1.41
CA LYS A 101 2.57 -5.26 -0.13
C LYS A 101 3.54 -5.87 0.88
N VAL A 102 3.61 -5.27 2.06
CA VAL A 102 4.42 -5.75 3.18
C VAL A 102 3.50 -5.99 4.37
N ARG A 103 3.53 -7.20 4.93
CA ARG A 103 2.81 -7.53 6.16
C ARG A 103 3.80 -7.70 7.30
N ILE A 104 3.64 -6.91 8.35
CA ILE A 104 4.52 -6.86 9.51
C ILE A 104 3.72 -7.20 10.76
N HIS A 105 4.27 -8.08 11.60
CA HIS A 105 3.66 -8.44 12.88
C HIS A 105 3.66 -7.22 13.84
N LYS A 106 2.56 -7.03 14.58
CA LYS A 106 2.32 -5.91 15.49
C LYS A 106 3.51 -5.59 16.42
N ALA A 107 4.05 -6.59 17.10
CA ALA A 107 5.16 -6.38 18.03
C ALA A 107 6.41 -5.83 17.33
N ILE A 108 6.67 -6.26 16.08
CA ILE A 108 7.81 -5.76 15.29
C ILE A 108 7.53 -4.35 14.80
N PHE A 109 6.30 -4.11 14.32
CA PHE A 109 5.88 -2.80 13.86
C PHE A 109 5.96 -1.76 15.00
N GLU A 110 5.38 -2.02 16.17
CA GLU A 110 5.41 -1.09 17.29
C GLU A 110 6.83 -0.78 17.77
N LYS A 111 7.70 -1.80 17.83
CA LYS A 111 9.11 -1.63 18.19
C LYS A 111 9.87 -0.73 17.20
N ASN A 112 9.51 -0.74 15.93
CA ASN A 112 10.24 -0.07 14.85
C ASN A 112 9.38 0.99 14.14
N LYS A 113 8.25 1.38 14.71
CA LYS A 113 7.22 2.21 14.08
C LYS A 113 7.79 3.45 13.41
N ILE A 114 8.57 4.24 14.11
CA ILE A 114 9.17 5.48 13.57
C ILE A 114 10.00 5.17 12.33
N LYS A 115 10.93 4.21 12.42
CA LYS A 115 11.83 3.85 11.30
C LYS A 115 11.07 3.31 10.09
N ILE A 116 9.99 2.54 10.33
CA ILE A 116 9.15 2.01 9.26
C ILE A 116 8.38 3.15 8.58
N LEU A 117 7.78 4.06 9.36
CA LEU A 117 7.03 5.18 8.83
C LEU A 117 7.92 6.20 8.12
N ASP A 118 9.12 6.47 8.63
CA ASP A 118 10.12 7.32 7.95
C ASP A 118 10.50 6.71 6.59
N LYS A 119 10.72 5.38 6.54
CA LYS A 119 10.99 4.70 5.28
C LYS A 119 9.79 4.80 4.31
N CYS A 120 8.56 4.67 4.80
CA CYS A 120 7.36 4.85 3.99
C CYS A 120 7.21 6.30 3.48
N ASN A 121 7.54 7.29 4.30
CA ASN A 121 7.58 8.69 3.87
C ASN A 121 8.60 8.88 2.75
N ASN A 122 9.82 8.35 2.89
CA ASN A 122 10.86 8.45 1.88
C ASN A 122 10.45 7.77 0.56
N ILE A 123 9.78 6.59 0.64
CA ILE A 123 9.20 5.92 -0.54
C ILE A 123 8.19 6.83 -1.24
N SER A 124 7.38 7.56 -0.47
CA SER A 124 6.35 8.44 -1.01
C SER A 124 6.88 9.76 -1.58
N GLU A 125 8.15 10.08 -1.40
CA GLU A 125 8.81 11.23 -2.01
C GLU A 125 9.20 11.00 -3.48
N TYR A 126 9.20 9.75 -3.93
CA TYR A 126 9.52 9.43 -5.32
C TYR A 126 8.30 9.59 -6.23
N SER A 127 8.51 10.11 -7.44
CA SER A 127 7.48 10.28 -8.48
C SER A 127 6.79 8.97 -8.85
N SER A 128 7.52 7.85 -8.81
CA SER A 128 6.98 6.50 -9.05
C SER A 128 5.93 6.06 -8.02
N THR A 129 5.85 6.71 -6.85
CA THR A 129 4.85 6.34 -5.83
C THR A 129 3.55 7.07 -6.07
N MET A 130 2.56 6.36 -6.61
CA MET A 130 1.23 6.91 -6.91
C MET A 130 0.40 7.10 -5.65
N TYR A 131 0.36 6.06 -4.83
CA TYR A 131 -0.50 5.97 -3.66
C TYR A 131 0.02 4.88 -2.73
N GLY A 132 -0.16 5.06 -1.43
CA GLY A 132 0.19 4.05 -0.44
C GLY A 132 -0.69 4.14 0.79
N PHE A 133 -0.81 3.05 1.51
CA PHE A 133 -1.50 3.06 2.80
C PHE A 133 -0.93 2.05 3.79
N ALA A 134 -1.21 2.28 5.07
CA ALA A 134 -1.00 1.34 6.15
C ALA A 134 -2.31 1.09 6.91
N ASP A 135 -2.64 -0.18 7.14
CA ASP A 135 -3.84 -0.54 7.90
C ASP A 135 -3.65 -1.85 8.67
N ALA A 136 -4.22 -1.93 9.87
CA ALA A 136 -4.24 -3.16 10.68
C ALA A 136 -5.49 -4.00 10.41
N SER A 137 -6.43 -3.50 9.62
CA SER A 137 -7.68 -4.17 9.29
C SER A 137 -7.54 -4.97 8.00
N VAL A 138 -7.61 -6.28 8.10
CA VAL A 138 -7.60 -7.20 6.95
C VAL A 138 -8.84 -7.01 6.06
N SER A 139 -9.92 -6.47 6.60
CA SER A 139 -11.20 -6.30 5.93
C SER A 139 -11.73 -4.88 6.04
N ASN A 140 -10.87 -3.88 5.81
CA ASN A 140 -11.33 -2.49 5.76
C ASN A 140 -12.31 -2.32 4.58
N PRO A 141 -13.61 -2.00 4.83
CA PRO A 141 -14.60 -1.83 3.76
C PRO A 141 -14.64 -0.40 3.20
N TYR A 142 -13.84 0.52 3.76
CA TYR A 142 -13.93 1.96 3.46
C TYR A 142 -12.96 2.37 2.36
N PHE A 143 -13.10 1.74 1.19
CA PHE A 143 -12.38 2.14 -0.01
C PHE A 143 -13.19 1.82 -1.27
N TYR A 144 -12.85 2.51 -2.36
CA TYR A 144 -13.27 2.19 -3.71
C TYR A 144 -12.07 1.70 -4.51
N LYS A 145 -12.29 0.73 -5.36
CA LYS A 145 -11.26 0.29 -6.29
C LYS A 145 -11.29 1.15 -7.54
N GLY A 146 -10.16 1.75 -7.86
CA GLY A 146 -9.90 2.41 -9.12
C GLY A 146 -9.18 1.52 -10.12
N TYR A 147 -8.96 2.04 -11.31
CA TYR A 147 -8.10 1.43 -12.31
C TYR A 147 -6.75 1.04 -11.70
N GLY A 148 -6.13 -0.04 -12.16
CA GLY A 148 -4.93 -0.59 -11.52
C GLY A 148 -5.16 -1.23 -10.16
N GLN A 149 -6.44 -1.47 -9.78
CA GLN A 149 -6.84 -2.04 -8.48
C GLN A 149 -6.43 -1.19 -7.27
N ILE A 150 -6.15 0.12 -7.49
CA ILE A 150 -5.81 1.04 -6.41
C ILE A 150 -6.99 1.18 -5.45
N LYS A 151 -6.73 1.00 -4.15
CA LYS A 151 -7.74 1.06 -3.10
C LYS A 151 -7.82 2.47 -2.51
N PHE A 152 -8.40 3.41 -3.24
CA PHE A 152 -8.62 4.76 -2.73
C PHE A 152 -9.61 4.73 -1.57
N GLY A 153 -9.19 5.16 -0.40
CA GLY A 153 -10.11 5.10 0.73
C GLY A 153 -9.62 5.69 2.03
N ALA A 154 -10.40 5.38 3.06
CA ALA A 154 -10.07 5.69 4.44
C ALA A 154 -9.25 4.54 5.02
N HIS A 155 -7.98 4.76 5.24
CA HIS A 155 -7.05 3.85 5.92
C HIS A 155 -6.53 4.51 7.19
N TRP A 156 -5.92 3.73 8.09
CA TRP A 156 -5.30 4.32 9.27
C TRP A 156 -4.30 5.41 8.90
N LEU A 157 -3.46 5.15 7.90
CA LEU A 157 -2.48 6.07 7.37
C LEU A 157 -2.46 5.95 5.85
N THR A 158 -2.48 7.06 5.15
CA THR A 158 -2.49 7.12 3.69
C THR A 158 -1.45 8.11 3.19
N TRP A 159 -0.74 7.74 2.14
CA TRP A 159 0.14 8.60 1.35
C TRP A 159 -0.46 8.79 -0.03
N TYR A 160 -0.72 10.04 -0.39
CA TYR A 160 -1.17 10.45 -1.71
C TYR A 160 0.04 11.03 -2.44
N GLY A 161 0.65 10.28 -3.36
CA GLY A 161 1.76 10.74 -4.18
C GLY A 161 1.32 11.78 -5.22
N GLU A 162 2.27 12.44 -5.85
CA GLU A 162 2.02 13.48 -6.84
C GLU A 162 1.07 13.02 -7.94
N TRP A 163 1.26 11.81 -8.44
CA TRP A 163 0.39 11.23 -9.46
C TRP A 163 -1.07 11.08 -9.00
N ALA A 164 -1.34 10.70 -7.76
CA ALA A 164 -2.70 10.62 -7.23
C ALA A 164 -3.30 12.01 -7.01
N LEU A 165 -2.47 12.98 -6.56
CA LEU A 165 -2.92 14.33 -6.22
C LEU A 165 -3.48 15.11 -7.41
N GLN A 166 -3.11 14.79 -8.66
CA GLN A 166 -3.68 15.42 -9.85
C GLN A 166 -5.20 15.25 -9.99
N TYR A 167 -5.80 14.26 -9.29
CA TYR A 167 -7.24 14.01 -9.25
C TYR A 167 -7.94 14.69 -8.07
N PHE A 168 -7.16 15.34 -7.18
CA PHE A 168 -7.68 16.02 -6.00
C PHE A 168 -7.78 17.54 -6.26
N LYS A 169 -8.97 18.10 -6.03
CA LYS A 169 -9.17 19.55 -6.01
C LYS A 169 -8.76 20.09 -4.64
N ASP A 170 -8.44 21.38 -4.56
CA ASP A 170 -8.04 22.01 -3.29
C ASP A 170 -9.00 21.72 -2.13
N LYS A 171 -10.31 21.78 -2.40
CA LYS A 171 -11.34 21.40 -1.40
C LYS A 171 -11.22 19.98 -0.87
N HIS A 172 -10.76 19.03 -1.68
CA HIS A 172 -10.56 17.65 -1.23
C HIS A 172 -9.36 17.58 -0.28
N ILE A 173 -8.30 18.36 -0.58
CA ILE A 173 -7.10 18.44 0.25
C ILE A 173 -7.43 19.08 1.61
N GLU A 174 -8.24 20.15 1.62
CA GLU A 174 -8.73 20.78 2.85
C GLU A 174 -9.57 19.78 3.68
N GLU A 175 -10.51 19.07 3.06
CA GLU A 175 -11.31 18.05 3.75
C GLU A 175 -10.47 16.88 4.27
N ILE A 176 -9.40 16.47 3.57
CA ILE A 176 -8.44 15.48 4.09
C ILE A 176 -7.78 16.02 5.35
N LYS A 177 -7.26 17.25 5.31
CA LYS A 177 -6.60 17.90 6.43
C LYS A 177 -7.53 18.01 7.65
N ASP A 178 -8.75 18.52 7.45
CA ASP A 178 -9.72 18.77 8.53
C ASP A 178 -10.26 17.49 9.17
N ASN A 179 -10.23 16.38 8.44
CA ASN A 179 -10.70 15.08 8.92
C ASN A 179 -9.58 14.10 9.29
N SER A 180 -8.33 14.57 9.31
CA SER A 180 -7.16 13.80 9.76
C SER A 180 -6.84 14.07 11.22
N TYR A 181 -6.35 13.06 11.94
CA TYR A 181 -5.73 13.21 13.26
C TYR A 181 -4.34 13.87 13.14
N ASP A 182 -3.59 13.49 12.11
CA ASP A 182 -2.29 14.08 11.75
C ASP A 182 -2.22 14.22 10.23
N PHE A 183 -1.71 15.36 9.78
CA PHE A 183 -1.65 15.73 8.38
C PHE A 183 -0.31 16.35 8.07
N VAL A 184 0.35 15.82 7.03
CA VAL A 184 1.60 16.36 6.50
C VAL A 184 1.43 16.61 5.01
N LYS A 185 1.76 17.84 4.57
CA LYS A 185 1.84 18.17 3.14
C LYS A 185 3.29 18.50 2.81
N LYS A 186 3.84 17.76 1.87
CA LYS A 186 5.13 18.03 1.24
C LYS A 186 4.92 18.40 -0.23
N GLU A 187 5.98 18.71 -0.94
CA GLU A 187 5.94 19.04 -2.36
C GLU A 187 5.43 17.86 -3.20
N THR A 188 5.93 16.65 -2.92
CA THR A 188 5.67 15.43 -3.71
C THR A 188 4.56 14.55 -3.18
N PHE A 189 4.12 14.73 -1.92
CA PHE A 189 3.04 13.91 -1.36
C PHE A 189 2.27 14.58 -0.22
N ILE A 190 1.08 14.05 0.03
CA ILE A 190 0.31 14.32 1.24
C ILE A 190 0.21 13.03 2.07
N ARG A 191 0.43 13.14 3.38
CA ARG A 191 0.17 12.05 4.33
C ARG A 191 -1.00 12.43 5.24
N SER A 192 -1.98 11.54 5.33
CA SER A 192 -3.14 11.64 6.21
C SER A 192 -3.16 10.46 7.18
N GLN A 193 -3.24 10.73 8.46
CA GLN A 193 -3.44 9.73 9.50
C GLN A 193 -4.79 9.96 10.18
N LEU A 194 -5.66 8.94 10.22
CA LEU A 194 -7.01 9.08 10.77
C LEU A 194 -7.11 8.79 12.28
N TYR A 195 -6.15 8.06 12.83
CA TYR A 195 -6.12 7.69 14.25
C TYR A 195 -4.70 7.62 14.82
N VAL A 196 -4.59 7.82 16.13
CA VAL A 196 -3.33 7.63 16.88
C VAL A 196 -2.75 6.23 16.69
N SER A 197 -3.61 5.20 16.65
CA SER A 197 -3.18 3.80 16.61
C SER A 197 -4.04 2.98 15.65
N PRO A 198 -3.44 2.16 14.77
CA PRO A 198 -4.15 1.32 13.82
C PRO A 198 -4.96 0.20 14.49
N TRP A 199 -4.67 -0.13 15.76
CA TRP A 199 -5.23 -1.29 16.45
C TRP A 199 -6.64 -1.09 17.00
N LYS A 200 -7.22 0.11 16.87
CA LYS A 200 -8.58 0.44 17.31
C LYS A 200 -9.67 0.20 16.27
N TYR A 201 -9.37 -0.47 15.18
CA TYR A 201 -10.25 -0.64 13.99
C TYR A 201 -11.59 -1.35 14.28
N ARG A 202 -11.77 -2.04 15.44
CA ARG A 202 -13.05 -2.65 15.85
C ARG A 202 -13.98 -1.70 16.59
N SER A 203 -13.54 -0.51 16.95
CA SER A 203 -14.37 0.42 17.70
C SER A 203 -15.43 1.08 16.81
N LYS A 204 -16.63 1.33 17.37
CA LYS A 204 -17.68 2.09 16.67
C LYS A 204 -17.17 3.46 16.22
N GLN A 205 -16.33 4.10 17.04
CA GLN A 205 -15.74 5.39 16.72
C GLN A 205 -14.83 5.32 15.50
N PHE A 206 -14.03 4.27 15.36
CA PHE A 206 -13.18 4.03 14.19
C PHE A 206 -14.04 3.97 12.91
N HIS A 207 -15.09 3.14 12.90
CA HIS A 207 -15.99 3.03 11.75
C HIS A 207 -16.71 4.35 11.43
N LYS A 208 -17.07 5.14 12.46
CA LYS A 208 -17.68 6.46 12.25
C LYS A 208 -16.70 7.42 11.58
N THR A 209 -15.45 7.46 12.04
CA THR A 209 -14.41 8.32 11.45
C THR A 209 -14.15 7.96 9.99
N TYR A 210 -13.99 6.68 9.68
CA TYR A 210 -13.74 6.23 8.30
C TYR A 210 -14.90 6.59 7.37
N ARG A 211 -16.15 6.34 7.77
CA ARG A 211 -17.33 6.73 6.99
C ARG A 211 -17.43 8.24 6.79
N ASN A 212 -17.16 9.01 7.83
CA ASN A 212 -17.18 10.47 7.73
C ASN A 212 -16.09 10.97 6.77
N PHE A 213 -14.88 10.43 6.87
CA PHE A 213 -13.78 10.75 5.97
C PHE A 213 -14.17 10.49 4.50
N MET A 214 -14.61 9.26 4.19
CA MET A 214 -15.04 8.89 2.83
C MET A 214 -16.07 9.85 2.26
N ARG A 215 -17.09 10.20 3.07
CA ARG A 215 -18.19 11.08 2.66
C ARG A 215 -17.74 12.54 2.46
N LYS A 216 -16.95 13.08 3.39
CA LYS A 216 -16.53 14.49 3.36
C LYS A 216 -15.49 14.75 2.30
N VAL A 217 -14.48 13.90 2.20
CA VAL A 217 -13.45 13.98 1.15
C VAL A 217 -14.01 13.64 -0.22
N LYS A 218 -15.20 13.00 -0.29
CA LYS A 218 -15.83 12.55 -1.55
C LYS A 218 -14.92 11.64 -2.37
N ILE A 219 -14.36 10.64 -1.71
CA ILE A 219 -13.45 9.68 -2.35
C ILE A 219 -14.09 9.03 -3.60
N GLU A 220 -15.41 8.79 -3.57
CA GLU A 220 -16.14 8.24 -4.72
C GLU A 220 -16.00 9.11 -5.98
N ASP A 221 -16.16 10.43 -5.82
CA ASP A 221 -16.04 11.38 -6.94
C ASP A 221 -14.63 11.38 -7.54
N ILE A 222 -13.61 11.29 -6.66
CA ILE A 222 -12.18 11.22 -7.06
C ILE A 222 -11.92 9.95 -7.87
N VAL A 223 -12.42 8.80 -7.40
CA VAL A 223 -12.25 7.51 -8.08
C VAL A 223 -12.99 7.48 -9.41
N LEU A 224 -14.18 8.09 -9.49
CA LEU A 224 -14.93 8.24 -10.74
C LEU A 224 -14.14 9.06 -11.77
N GLU A 225 -13.57 10.19 -11.37
CA GLU A 225 -12.75 11.05 -12.24
C GLU A 225 -11.49 10.32 -12.70
N TYR A 226 -10.83 9.63 -11.76
CA TYR A 226 -9.67 8.79 -12.05
C TYR A 226 -9.98 7.68 -13.08
N ASN A 227 -11.04 6.90 -12.83
CA ASN A 227 -11.43 5.80 -13.70
C ASN A 227 -11.82 6.30 -15.12
N LYS A 228 -12.55 7.41 -15.19
CA LYS A 228 -12.94 8.03 -16.46
C LYS A 228 -11.73 8.42 -17.31
N LYS A 229 -10.70 8.97 -16.69
CA LYS A 229 -9.47 9.39 -17.39
C LYS A 229 -8.69 8.19 -17.93
N HIS A 230 -8.83 7.02 -17.29
CA HIS A 230 -8.20 5.76 -17.72
C HIS A 230 -9.14 4.84 -18.52
N GLU A 231 -10.28 5.36 -19.01
CA GLU A 231 -11.29 4.60 -19.78
C GLU A 231 -11.84 3.37 -19.04
N PHE A 232 -11.84 3.42 -17.70
CA PHE A 232 -12.32 2.35 -16.85
C PHE A 232 -13.74 2.66 -16.36
N SER A 233 -14.74 1.84 -16.77
CA SER A 233 -16.16 2.15 -16.55
C SER A 233 -16.73 1.63 -15.22
N GLU A 234 -16.05 0.75 -14.52
CA GLU A 234 -16.60 0.08 -13.33
C GLU A 234 -15.94 0.53 -12.03
N ILE A 235 -16.77 1.02 -11.10
CA ILE A 235 -16.40 1.15 -9.69
C ILE A 235 -16.90 -0.10 -8.97
N GLU A 236 -16.02 -1.01 -8.61
CA GLU A 236 -16.37 -2.09 -7.70
C GLU A 236 -16.63 -1.55 -6.30
N LYS A 237 -17.91 -1.44 -5.91
CA LYS A 237 -18.31 -1.27 -4.51
C LYS A 237 -18.20 -2.63 -3.83
N LYS A 238 -17.32 -2.78 -2.83
CA LYS A 238 -17.47 -3.85 -1.87
C LYS A 238 -18.53 -3.41 -0.85
N ASN A 239 -19.70 -4.04 -0.93
CA ASN A 239 -20.74 -3.99 0.09
C ASN A 239 -20.28 -4.67 1.39
#